data_c912813a0869235124fb40a63ae7076f
#
_entry.id   c912813a0869235124fb40a63ae7076f
#
_cell.length_a   1.000
_cell.length_b   1.000
_cell.length_c   1.000
_cell.angle_alpha   90.00
_cell.angle_beta   90.00
_cell.angle_gamma   90.00
#
_symmetry.space_group_name_H-M   'P 1'
#
loop_
_entity.id
_entity.type
_entity.pdbx_description
1 polymer ?
#
loop_
_entity_poly.entity_id
_entity_poly.type
_entity_poly.pdbx_seq_one_letter_code
_entity_poly.pdbx_strand_id
1 'polypeptide(L)'
;MEKQAILTQLGYGVTPNAQAQLERVINNTVGFEHIEKHLLALHDALKVHHSFVALSSNKDYFKIKNEAIGAELVDEVNELITKWAAKFKITLEKVPNKNTYYVIGYK
;
A
#
# COMPACT_ATOMS: atom_id res chain seq x y z
N MET A 1 -13.92 -6.69 3.24
CA MET A 1 -13.97 -5.59 4.24
C MET A 1 -14.65 -4.39 3.62
N GLU A 2 -15.43 -3.67 4.39
CA GLU A 2 -16.10 -2.48 3.86
C GLU A 2 -15.10 -1.36 3.60
N LYS A 3 -15.40 -0.53 2.60
CA LYS A 3 -14.53 0.59 2.22
C LYS A 3 -14.25 1.54 3.37
N GLN A 4 -15.26 1.81 4.21
CA GLN A 4 -15.08 2.67 5.37
C GLN A 4 -14.05 2.10 6.35
N ALA A 5 -14.09 0.79 6.57
CA ALA A 5 -13.13 0.12 7.45
C ALA A 5 -11.71 0.17 6.88
N ILE A 6 -11.56 0.01 5.57
CA ILE A 6 -10.27 0.12 4.90
C ILE A 6 -9.70 1.53 5.10
N LEU A 7 -10.50 2.57 4.83
CA LEU A 7 -10.07 3.96 5.01
C LEU A 7 -9.62 4.22 6.43
N THR A 8 -10.41 3.78 7.41
CA THR A 8 -10.10 3.98 8.82
C THR A 8 -8.79 3.31 9.20
N GLN A 9 -8.57 2.08 8.74
CA GLN A 9 -7.34 1.36 9.05
C GLN A 9 -6.12 2.05 8.44
N LEU A 10 -6.25 2.62 7.25
CA LEU A 10 -5.16 3.35 6.59
C LEU A 10 -4.98 4.77 7.14
N GLY A 11 -5.82 5.19 8.06
CA GLY A 11 -5.67 6.50 8.71
C GLY A 11 -6.40 7.65 8.03
N TYR A 12 -7.30 7.36 7.11
CA TYR A 12 -8.08 8.40 6.43
C TYR A 12 -9.41 8.66 7.13
N GLY A 13 -9.86 9.93 7.01
CA GLY A 13 -11.23 10.24 7.36
C GLY A 13 -12.19 9.61 6.36
N VAL A 14 -13.38 9.21 6.83
CA VAL A 14 -14.40 8.64 5.97
C VAL A 14 -15.23 9.77 5.37
N THR A 15 -14.81 10.25 4.21
CA THR A 15 -15.48 11.33 3.48
C THR A 15 -15.97 10.81 2.14
N PRO A 16 -16.94 11.48 1.49
CA PRO A 16 -17.36 11.08 0.15
C PRO A 16 -16.22 11.06 -0.86
N ASN A 17 -15.31 12.04 -0.79
CA ASN A 17 -14.15 12.09 -1.68
C ASN A 17 -13.19 10.93 -1.45
N ALA A 18 -12.90 10.61 -0.18
CA ALA A 18 -12.03 9.49 0.14
C ALA A 18 -12.64 8.17 -0.28
N GLN A 19 -13.94 7.99 -0.08
CA GLN A 19 -14.63 6.77 -0.51
C GLN A 19 -14.63 6.62 -2.03
N ALA A 20 -14.85 7.71 -2.76
CA ALA A 20 -14.80 7.69 -4.22
C ALA A 20 -13.40 7.37 -4.74
N GLN A 21 -12.39 7.95 -4.12
CA GLN A 21 -11.00 7.67 -4.48
C GLN A 21 -10.65 6.20 -4.22
N LEU A 22 -11.02 5.69 -3.06
CA LEU A 22 -10.76 4.29 -2.72
C LEU A 22 -11.43 3.36 -3.73
N GLU A 23 -12.67 3.66 -4.12
CA GLU A 23 -13.38 2.86 -5.11
C GLU A 23 -12.65 2.81 -6.45
N ARG A 24 -12.15 3.96 -6.92
CA ARG A 24 -11.37 4.00 -8.16
C ARG A 24 -10.09 3.17 -8.04
N VAL A 25 -9.41 3.27 -6.90
CA VAL A 25 -8.17 2.53 -6.65
C VAL A 25 -8.44 1.02 -6.62
N ILE A 26 -9.49 0.59 -5.91
CA ILE A 26 -9.87 -0.83 -5.85
C ILE A 26 -10.19 -1.35 -7.25
N ASN A 27 -10.97 -0.61 -8.01
CA ASN A 27 -11.36 -1.02 -9.36
C ASN A 27 -10.17 -1.09 -10.32
N ASN A 28 -9.11 -0.33 -10.03
CA ASN A 28 -7.90 -0.31 -10.84
C ASN A 28 -6.84 -1.30 -10.36
N THR A 29 -7.07 -1.97 -9.24
CA THR A 29 -6.13 -2.94 -8.67
C THR A 29 -6.56 -4.35 -9.06
N VAL A 30 -5.80 -5.00 -9.92
CA VAL A 30 -6.12 -6.33 -10.41
C VAL A 30 -6.19 -7.33 -9.25
N GLY A 31 -7.32 -8.03 -9.13
CA GLY A 31 -7.47 -9.06 -8.12
C GLY A 31 -7.41 -8.55 -6.69
N PHE A 32 -7.92 -7.36 -6.43
CA PHE A 32 -7.87 -6.75 -5.10
C PHE A 32 -8.38 -7.69 -4.00
N GLU A 33 -9.41 -8.45 -4.25
CA GLU A 33 -9.99 -9.39 -3.27
C GLU A 33 -8.98 -10.45 -2.81
N HIS A 34 -7.95 -10.73 -3.58
CA HIS A 34 -6.90 -11.69 -3.21
C HIS A 34 -5.80 -11.06 -2.36
N ILE A 35 -5.68 -9.75 -2.38
CA ILE A 35 -4.57 -9.07 -1.71
C ILE A 35 -5.01 -8.16 -0.56
N GLU A 36 -6.30 -7.89 -0.44
CA GLU A 36 -6.82 -6.92 0.53
C GLU A 36 -6.28 -7.13 1.94
N LYS A 37 -6.45 -8.32 2.50
CA LYS A 37 -6.01 -8.55 3.88
C LYS A 37 -4.49 -8.54 4.02
N HIS A 38 -3.76 -8.95 2.99
CA HIS A 38 -2.30 -8.91 3.01
C HIS A 38 -1.79 -7.47 2.97
N LEU A 39 -2.47 -6.63 2.20
CA LEU A 39 -2.12 -5.21 2.10
C LEU A 39 -2.35 -4.49 3.43
N LEU A 40 -3.48 -4.75 4.08
CA LEU A 40 -3.78 -4.14 5.37
C LEU A 40 -2.86 -4.66 6.48
N ALA A 41 -2.51 -5.94 6.44
CA ALA A 41 -1.54 -6.51 7.38
C ALA A 41 -0.15 -5.90 7.18
N LEU A 42 0.25 -5.66 5.93
CA LEU A 42 1.52 -4.98 5.64
C LEU A 42 1.51 -3.57 6.22
N HIS A 43 0.42 -2.82 6.03
CA HIS A 43 0.28 -1.48 6.58
C HIS A 43 0.55 -1.47 8.09
N ASP A 44 -0.06 -2.40 8.81
CA ASP A 44 0.13 -2.49 10.25
C ASP A 44 1.57 -2.86 10.62
N ALA A 45 2.18 -3.77 9.87
CA ALA A 45 3.58 -4.17 10.12
C ALA A 45 4.57 -3.04 9.85
N LEU A 46 4.27 -2.17 8.87
CA LEU A 46 5.15 -1.07 8.51
C LEU A 46 5.16 0.09 9.53
N LYS A 47 4.14 0.17 10.38
CA LYS A 47 4.02 1.27 11.34
C LYS A 47 5.24 1.42 12.25
N VAL A 48 5.83 0.32 12.68
CA VAL A 48 7.00 0.35 13.57
C VAL A 48 8.23 0.97 12.90
N HIS A 49 8.21 1.10 11.58
CA HIS A 49 9.27 1.70 10.78
C HIS A 49 8.85 3.06 10.19
N HIS A 50 7.81 3.68 10.73
CA HIS A 50 7.26 4.95 10.24
C HIS A 50 6.78 4.88 8.79
N SER A 51 6.55 3.68 8.30
CA SER A 51 6.16 3.42 6.92
C SER A 51 4.71 3.00 6.86
N PHE A 52 4.10 3.08 5.67
CA PHE A 52 2.65 2.90 5.59
C PHE A 52 2.19 2.62 4.16
N VAL A 53 0.95 2.16 4.06
CA VAL A 53 0.21 2.06 2.81
C VAL A 53 -0.74 3.26 2.74
N ALA A 54 -0.85 3.86 1.57
CA ALA A 54 -1.70 5.03 1.35
C ALA A 54 -2.34 4.97 -0.02
N LEU A 55 -3.27 5.89 -0.27
CA LEU A 55 -3.80 6.13 -1.60
C LEU A 55 -2.89 7.12 -2.31
N SER A 56 -2.55 6.86 -3.57
CA SER A 56 -1.74 7.81 -4.33
C SER A 56 -2.56 9.03 -4.70
N SER A 57 -1.94 10.21 -4.62
CA SER A 57 -2.60 11.44 -5.04
C SER A 57 -2.52 11.67 -6.57
N ASN A 58 -1.64 10.95 -7.25
CA ASN A 58 -1.37 11.16 -8.68
C ASN A 58 -1.98 10.11 -9.59
N LYS A 59 -2.19 8.90 -9.07
CA LYS A 59 -2.68 7.76 -9.86
C LYS A 59 -3.68 6.96 -9.02
N ASP A 60 -4.54 6.21 -9.68
CA ASP A 60 -5.52 5.38 -8.99
C ASP A 60 -4.91 4.05 -8.53
N TYR A 61 -3.92 4.14 -7.64
CA TYR A 61 -3.24 3.00 -7.03
C TYR A 61 -3.08 3.19 -5.54
N PHE A 62 -3.00 2.08 -4.82
CA PHE A 62 -2.39 2.10 -3.50
C PHE A 62 -0.89 2.30 -3.68
N LYS A 63 -0.28 3.00 -2.74
CA LYS A 63 1.18 3.12 -2.71
C LYS A 63 1.69 2.65 -1.36
N ILE A 64 2.89 2.09 -1.36
CA ILE A 64 3.59 1.71 -0.16
C ILE A 64 4.75 2.68 0.00
N LYS A 65 4.76 3.42 1.10
CA LYS A 65 5.81 4.41 1.36
C LYS A 65 6.75 3.91 2.45
N ASN A 66 8.01 3.79 2.10
CA ASN A 66 9.07 3.47 3.04
C ASN A 66 9.65 4.78 3.56
N GLU A 67 9.28 5.13 4.78
CA GLU A 67 9.73 6.34 5.47
C GLU A 67 10.67 6.01 6.63
N ALA A 68 11.32 4.85 6.55
CA ALA A 68 12.26 4.42 7.57
C ALA A 68 13.43 5.41 7.69
N ILE A 69 13.96 5.53 8.90
CA ILE A 69 15.02 6.49 9.20
C ILE A 69 16.37 5.75 9.21
N GLY A 70 17.28 6.23 8.37
CA GLY A 70 18.61 5.63 8.24
C GLY A 70 18.71 4.65 7.08
N ALA A 71 19.82 4.71 6.35
CA ALA A 71 20.00 3.91 5.12
C ALA A 71 19.83 2.41 5.35
N GLU A 72 20.34 1.91 6.47
CA GLU A 72 20.29 0.49 6.80
C GLU A 72 18.86 0.02 7.00
N LEU A 73 18.06 0.79 7.73
CA LEU A 73 16.67 0.45 7.98
C LEU A 73 15.82 0.63 6.70
N VAL A 74 16.12 1.63 5.88
CA VAL A 74 15.46 1.80 4.58
C VAL A 74 15.66 0.54 3.74
N ASP A 75 16.87 0.00 3.69
CA ASP A 75 17.15 -1.22 2.93
C ASP A 75 16.39 -2.42 3.48
N GLU A 76 16.34 -2.56 4.80
CA GLU A 76 15.59 -3.65 5.45
C GLU A 76 14.09 -3.57 5.13
N VAL A 77 13.52 -2.37 5.17
CA VAL A 77 12.09 -2.18 4.87
C VAL A 77 11.81 -2.42 3.39
N ASN A 78 12.68 -1.97 2.49
CA ASN A 78 12.53 -2.28 1.06
C ASN A 78 12.57 -3.80 0.83
N GLU A 79 13.45 -4.52 1.51
CA GLU A 79 13.51 -5.97 1.40
C GLU A 79 12.24 -6.63 1.94
N LEU A 80 11.72 -6.14 3.07
CA LEU A 80 10.46 -6.63 3.63
C LEU A 80 9.32 -6.48 2.63
N ILE A 81 9.23 -5.31 1.98
CA ILE A 81 8.17 -5.02 1.01
C ILE A 81 8.28 -5.94 -0.21
N THR A 82 9.47 -6.10 -0.75
CA THR A 82 9.66 -6.92 -1.95
C THR A 82 9.46 -8.40 -1.66
N LYS A 83 9.86 -8.89 -0.52
CA LYS A 83 9.61 -10.29 -0.10
C LYS A 83 8.13 -10.53 0.13
N TRP A 84 7.44 -9.58 0.75
CA TRP A 84 6.00 -9.64 0.95
C TRP A 84 5.27 -9.75 -0.40
N ALA A 85 5.64 -8.91 -1.36
CA ALA A 85 5.02 -8.93 -2.68
C ALA A 85 5.26 -10.27 -3.39
N ALA A 86 6.47 -10.80 -3.31
CA ALA A 86 6.79 -12.10 -3.91
C ALA A 86 5.98 -13.22 -3.27
N LYS A 87 5.86 -13.21 -1.95
CA LYS A 87 5.13 -14.24 -1.20
C LYS A 87 3.66 -14.31 -1.59
N PHE A 88 3.03 -13.16 -1.77
CA PHE A 88 1.59 -13.08 -2.05
C PHE A 88 1.26 -12.83 -3.52
N LYS A 89 2.25 -12.95 -4.39
CA LYS A 89 2.08 -12.80 -5.85
C LYS A 89 1.52 -11.44 -6.23
N ILE A 90 2.07 -10.40 -5.63
CA ILE A 90 1.64 -9.03 -5.86
C ILE A 90 2.66 -8.34 -6.75
N THR A 91 2.17 -7.68 -7.80
CA THR A 91 3.02 -6.90 -8.70
C THR A 91 3.14 -5.49 -8.16
N LEU A 92 4.38 -5.04 -8.00
CA LEU A 92 4.70 -3.68 -7.57
C LEU A 92 5.40 -2.94 -8.70
N GLU A 93 5.26 -1.61 -8.70
CA GLU A 93 6.02 -0.73 -9.58
C GLU A 93 6.73 0.30 -8.72
N LYS A 94 8.06 0.22 -8.66
CA LYS A 94 8.85 1.16 -7.85
C LYS A 94 8.88 2.52 -8.52
N VAL A 95 8.63 3.56 -7.74
CA VAL A 95 8.75 4.94 -8.24
C VAL A 95 10.23 5.30 -8.35
N PRO A 96 10.71 5.79 -9.52
CA PRO A 96 12.12 6.15 -9.69
C PRO A 96 12.60 7.17 -8.65
N ASN A 97 13.76 6.92 -8.10
CA ASN A 97 14.44 7.80 -7.14
C ASN A 97 13.67 8.00 -5.82
N LYS A 98 12.71 7.13 -5.52
CA LYS A 98 11.95 7.18 -4.27
C LYS A 98 11.84 5.80 -3.66
N ASN A 99 11.64 5.76 -2.34
CA ASN A 99 11.38 4.51 -1.63
C ASN A 99 9.87 4.31 -1.54
N THR A 100 9.22 4.35 -2.70
CA THR A 100 7.77 4.26 -2.83
C THR A 100 7.44 3.25 -3.93
N TYR A 101 6.40 2.46 -3.70
CA TYR A 101 5.94 1.44 -4.64
C TYR A 101 4.46 1.62 -4.91
N TYR A 102 4.07 1.55 -6.18
CA TYR A 102 2.66 1.41 -6.52
C TYR A 102 2.28 -0.07 -6.46
N VAL A 103 1.10 -0.36 -5.95
CA VAL A 103 0.54 -1.71 -5.93
C VAL A 103 -0.30 -1.89 -7.19
N ILE A 104 0.20 -2.66 -8.13
CA ILE A 104 -0.49 -2.85 -9.42
C ILE A 104 -1.60 -3.89 -9.26
N GLY A 105 -1.33 -4.98 -8.57
CA GLY A 105 -2.35 -5.98 -8.31
C GLY A 105 -1.81 -7.38 -8.12
N TYR A 106 -2.76 -8.30 -8.07
CA TYR A 106 -2.48 -9.71 -7.93
C TYR A 106 -2.14 -10.32 -9.29
N LYS A 107 -1.13 -11.14 -9.31
CA LYS A 107 -0.74 -11.84 -10.55
C LYS A 107 -1.63 -13.01 -10.86
#